data_11f3a42545ad184c680e35d9e2134415
#
_entry.id   11f3a42545ad184c680e35d9e2134415
#
_cell.length_a   1.000
_cell.length_b   1.000
_cell.length_c   1.000
_cell.angle_alpha   90.00
_cell.angle_beta   90.00
_cell.angle_gamma   90.00
#
_symmetry.space_group_name_H-M   'P 1'
#
loop_
_entity.id
_entity.type
_entity.pdbx_description
1 polymer ?
#
loop_
_entity_poly.entity_id
_entity_poly.type
_entity_poly.pdbx_seq_one_letter_code
_entity_poly.pdbx_strand_id
1 'polypeptide(L)'
;MDDAGELRVLLRLAGPLILGYAGSQLMSMTDTAMVGRLGADALAGVSVGNGVYFTVSCFGLGCVAGMEAPIAQALGAGERVRARRLLWQGVRVALGVSLPLVVIMALSPLVLPWAGLGAATSREVGAYTWARMLNVVPFLVYNAQRSYLQASGITRPIVISTVAGLIGNAIGNYFFIYTLRLGVAGSGIASTLASTAMVLALAPAIAAVDAPPDPERRRFDRALVRTILRLGHPNGGQVVAEVGVFATVGVLAGRIGAASAAAHLVAITLASFTFCVTLGIGAATSVRVGHHIGAGATDGARRAGLIGLGSSSVFMLAAALVFFTCAPWLAAALTNDASVLAVAIPLLHVAAIFQLSDGLQATAAGALRGAGDPHAPLYANLVGHWVIGLPVAVALGFFAHQGAVGLWWGLSLGLTAVAVGLIGRFLWLSARPIRRV
;
A
#
# COMPACT_ATOMS: atom_id res chain seq x y z
N MET A 1 26.00 -10.05 13.24
CA MET A 1 25.41 -10.95 12.22
C MET A 1 26.09 -10.62 10.89
N ASP A 2 26.49 -11.63 10.12
CA ASP A 2 27.05 -11.46 8.79
C ASP A 2 25.95 -11.11 7.75
N ASP A 3 26.35 -10.77 6.52
CA ASP A 3 25.41 -10.35 5.48
C ASP A 3 24.46 -11.47 5.09
N ALA A 4 24.93 -12.71 5.04
CA ALA A 4 24.11 -13.88 4.72
C ALA A 4 23.04 -14.15 5.80
N GLY A 5 23.40 -13.96 7.07
CA GLY A 5 22.49 -14.06 8.19
C GLY A 5 21.40 -12.97 8.16
N GLU A 6 21.77 -11.70 7.88
CA GLU A 6 20.84 -10.60 7.76
C GLU A 6 19.88 -10.80 6.60
N LEU A 7 20.37 -11.21 5.42
CA LEU A 7 19.55 -11.53 4.26
C LEU A 7 18.54 -12.64 4.55
N ARG A 8 18.94 -13.72 5.22
CA ARG A 8 18.06 -14.83 5.58
C ARG A 8 16.93 -14.36 6.51
N VAL A 9 17.23 -13.53 7.50
CA VAL A 9 16.21 -12.98 8.41
C VAL A 9 15.26 -12.05 7.67
N LEU A 10 15.80 -11.16 6.82
CA LEU A 10 15.00 -10.25 6.01
C LEU A 10 14.04 -11.01 5.09
N LEU A 11 14.51 -12.00 4.34
CA LEU A 11 13.68 -12.81 3.44
C LEU A 11 12.63 -13.64 4.19
N ARG A 12 12.98 -14.17 5.38
CA ARG A 12 12.02 -14.89 6.23
C ARG A 12 10.88 -13.97 6.71
N LEU A 13 11.15 -12.70 6.95
CA LEU A 13 10.13 -11.69 7.27
C LEU A 13 9.36 -11.25 6.02
N ALA A 14 10.06 -11.00 4.92
CA ALA A 14 9.46 -10.49 3.68
C ALA A 14 8.45 -11.48 3.08
N GLY A 15 8.76 -12.79 3.01
CA GLY A 15 7.90 -13.78 2.37
C GLY A 15 6.45 -13.76 2.87
N PRO A 16 6.18 -13.91 4.17
CA PRO A 16 4.82 -13.80 4.70
C PRO A 16 4.15 -12.44 4.49
N LEU A 17 4.94 -11.34 4.47
CA LEU A 17 4.40 -10.00 4.25
C LEU A 17 4.00 -9.80 2.79
N ILE A 18 4.78 -10.33 1.84
CA ILE A 18 4.43 -10.38 0.42
C ILE A 18 3.10 -11.10 0.23
N LEU A 19 2.92 -12.28 0.85
CA LEU A 19 1.66 -13.02 0.80
C LEU A 19 0.49 -12.20 1.39
N GLY A 20 0.75 -11.42 2.45
CA GLY A 20 -0.25 -10.53 3.03
C GLY A 20 -0.68 -9.42 2.08
N TYR A 21 0.26 -8.75 1.40
CA TYR A 21 -0.05 -7.71 0.41
C TYR A 21 -0.73 -8.27 -0.83
N ALA A 22 -0.21 -9.38 -1.38
CA ALA A 22 -0.82 -10.07 -2.52
C ALA A 22 -2.24 -10.56 -2.20
N GLY A 23 -2.48 -11.10 -1.00
CA GLY A 23 -3.80 -11.53 -0.55
C GLY A 23 -4.81 -10.37 -0.49
N SER A 24 -4.38 -9.18 -0.03
CA SER A 24 -5.22 -7.99 -0.04
C SER A 24 -5.57 -7.53 -1.46
N GLN A 25 -4.61 -7.63 -2.39
CA GLN A 25 -4.83 -7.32 -3.81
C GLN A 25 -5.82 -8.30 -4.44
N LEU A 26 -5.66 -9.61 -4.18
CA LEU A 26 -6.57 -10.64 -4.66
C LEU A 26 -7.98 -10.46 -4.11
N MET A 27 -8.14 -10.02 -2.85
CA MET A 27 -9.46 -9.73 -2.27
C MET A 27 -10.17 -8.62 -3.04
N SER A 28 -9.47 -7.53 -3.37
CA SER A 28 -10.04 -6.43 -4.19
C SER A 28 -10.42 -6.89 -5.59
N MET A 29 -9.61 -7.76 -6.21
CA MET A 29 -9.93 -8.34 -7.53
C MET A 29 -11.16 -9.28 -7.46
N THR A 30 -11.28 -10.07 -6.40
CA THR A 30 -12.43 -10.94 -6.17
C THR A 30 -13.73 -10.11 -6.02
N ASP A 31 -13.70 -9.03 -5.24
CA ASP A 31 -14.82 -8.09 -5.12
C ASP A 31 -15.26 -7.58 -6.49
N THR A 32 -14.30 -7.07 -7.28
CA THR A 32 -14.58 -6.52 -8.62
C THR A 32 -15.11 -7.58 -9.59
N ALA A 33 -14.53 -8.79 -9.61
CA ALA A 33 -14.94 -9.87 -10.49
C ALA A 33 -16.34 -10.38 -10.18
N MET A 34 -16.71 -10.46 -8.89
CA MET A 34 -18.03 -10.92 -8.48
C MET A 34 -19.12 -9.86 -8.76
N VAL A 35 -18.83 -8.59 -8.50
CA VAL A 35 -19.75 -7.50 -8.81
C VAL A 35 -19.91 -7.29 -10.33
N GLY A 36 -18.86 -7.53 -11.11
CA GLY A 36 -18.90 -7.40 -12.57
C GLY A 36 -20.00 -8.23 -13.25
N ARG A 37 -20.45 -9.32 -12.61
CA ARG A 37 -21.57 -10.15 -13.10
C ARG A 37 -22.94 -9.51 -12.91
N LEU A 38 -23.06 -8.42 -12.15
CA LEU A 38 -24.32 -7.67 -11.96
C LEU A 38 -24.61 -6.69 -13.10
N GLY A 39 -23.61 -6.38 -13.94
CA GLY A 39 -23.76 -5.48 -15.08
C GLY A 39 -22.79 -4.30 -15.05
N ALA A 40 -22.83 -3.50 -16.13
CA ALA A 40 -21.85 -2.43 -16.34
C ALA A 40 -21.96 -1.29 -15.31
N ASP A 41 -23.18 -0.88 -14.94
CA ASP A 41 -23.41 0.18 -13.94
C ASP A 41 -22.90 -0.23 -12.55
N ALA A 42 -23.14 -1.50 -12.15
CA ALA A 42 -22.64 -2.05 -10.89
C ALA A 42 -21.11 -2.08 -10.87
N LEU A 43 -20.48 -2.54 -11.96
CA LEU A 43 -19.01 -2.58 -12.10
C LEU A 43 -18.42 -1.17 -12.06
N ALA A 44 -18.99 -0.22 -12.79
CA ALA A 44 -18.57 1.18 -12.76
C ALA A 44 -18.75 1.78 -11.36
N GLY A 45 -19.88 1.48 -10.70
CA GLY A 45 -20.19 1.91 -9.34
C GLY A 45 -19.15 1.44 -8.33
N VAL A 46 -18.81 0.14 -8.36
CA VAL A 46 -17.77 -0.42 -7.48
C VAL A 46 -16.40 0.12 -7.81
N SER A 47 -16.07 0.31 -9.08
CA SER A 47 -14.75 0.85 -9.48
C SER A 47 -14.53 2.25 -8.92
N VAL A 48 -15.50 3.15 -9.07
CA VAL A 48 -15.43 4.52 -8.52
C VAL A 48 -15.47 4.49 -7.00
N GLY A 49 -16.40 3.77 -6.38
CA GLY A 49 -16.52 3.67 -4.92
C GLY A 49 -15.29 3.06 -4.26
N ASN A 50 -14.66 2.05 -4.90
CA ASN A 50 -13.41 1.47 -4.43
C ASN A 50 -12.23 2.45 -4.55
N GLY A 51 -12.19 3.27 -5.61
CA GLY A 51 -11.21 4.33 -5.76
C GLY A 51 -11.27 5.35 -4.61
N VAL A 52 -12.49 5.79 -4.24
CA VAL A 52 -12.71 6.67 -3.09
C VAL A 52 -12.27 5.99 -1.80
N TYR A 53 -12.74 4.76 -1.56
CA TYR A 53 -12.37 3.97 -0.38
C TYR A 53 -10.85 3.81 -0.27
N PHE A 54 -10.20 3.44 -1.36
CA PHE A 54 -8.75 3.22 -1.38
C PHE A 54 -7.98 4.48 -1.03
N THR A 55 -8.30 5.62 -1.68
CA THR A 55 -7.64 6.91 -1.43
C THR A 55 -7.78 7.35 0.03
N VAL A 56 -9.00 7.27 0.59
CA VAL A 56 -9.28 7.63 1.98
C VAL A 56 -8.57 6.68 2.95
N SER A 57 -8.63 5.38 2.68
CA SER A 57 -7.99 4.35 3.53
C SER A 57 -6.46 4.42 3.50
N CYS A 58 -5.86 4.80 2.37
CA CYS A 58 -4.41 4.99 2.24
C CYS A 58 -3.87 6.07 3.17
N PHE A 59 -4.58 7.20 3.32
CA PHE A 59 -4.20 8.21 4.31
C PHE A 59 -4.21 7.65 5.74
N GLY A 60 -5.30 6.95 6.10
CA GLY A 60 -5.43 6.30 7.41
C GLY A 60 -4.35 5.25 7.65
N LEU A 61 -4.06 4.42 6.63
CA LEU A 61 -3.00 3.42 6.68
C LEU A 61 -1.63 4.06 6.98
N GLY A 62 -1.30 5.15 6.28
CA GLY A 62 -0.06 5.88 6.52
C GLY A 62 -0.01 6.49 7.93
N CYS A 63 -1.13 7.02 8.45
CA CYS A 63 -1.19 7.51 9.83
C CYS A 63 -0.91 6.40 10.85
N VAL A 64 -1.47 5.21 10.64
CA VAL A 64 -1.24 4.04 11.52
C VAL A 64 0.20 3.53 11.38
N ALA A 65 0.78 3.56 10.18
CA ALA A 65 2.16 3.14 9.95
C ALA A 65 3.19 3.97 10.76
N GLY A 66 2.80 5.14 11.28
CA GLY A 66 3.63 5.92 12.20
C GLY A 66 4.04 5.19 13.47
N MET A 67 3.38 4.07 13.83
CA MET A 67 3.76 3.23 14.97
C MET A 67 4.87 2.21 14.65
N GLU A 68 5.19 1.94 13.36
CA GLU A 68 6.11 0.89 12.93
C GLU A 68 7.53 1.12 13.49
N ALA A 69 8.10 2.31 13.26
CA ALA A 69 9.43 2.64 13.77
C ALA A 69 9.54 2.60 15.29
N PRO A 70 8.66 3.28 16.06
CA PRO A 70 8.73 3.21 17.52
C PRO A 70 8.61 1.79 18.08
N ILE A 71 7.77 0.93 17.49
CA ILE A 71 7.64 -0.47 17.93
C ILE A 71 8.90 -1.26 17.61
N ALA A 72 9.39 -1.19 16.36
CA ALA A 72 10.59 -1.92 15.95
C ALA A 72 11.81 -1.49 16.79
N GLN A 73 11.96 -0.19 17.04
CA GLN A 73 13.05 0.35 17.87
C GLN A 73 12.90 -0.05 19.34
N ALA A 74 11.69 -0.06 19.89
CA ALA A 74 11.45 -0.52 21.26
C ALA A 74 11.79 -2.02 21.41
N LEU A 75 11.40 -2.85 20.44
CA LEU A 75 11.74 -4.28 20.45
C LEU A 75 13.24 -4.52 20.28
N GLY A 76 13.91 -3.75 19.41
CA GLY A 76 15.37 -3.81 19.24
C GLY A 76 16.14 -3.43 20.49
N ALA A 77 15.58 -2.54 21.31
CA ALA A 77 16.12 -2.15 22.62
C ALA A 77 15.77 -3.10 23.77
N GLY A 78 14.97 -4.15 23.52
CA GLY A 78 14.45 -5.04 24.56
C GLY A 78 13.28 -4.49 25.37
N GLU A 79 12.72 -3.33 25.01
CA GLU A 79 11.62 -2.63 25.71
C GLU A 79 10.25 -3.20 25.32
N ARG A 80 10.01 -4.49 25.62
CA ARG A 80 8.77 -5.20 25.23
C ARG A 80 7.51 -4.56 25.79
N VAL A 81 7.58 -3.99 27.00
CA VAL A 81 6.46 -3.28 27.65
C VAL A 81 6.09 -2.04 26.83
N ARG A 82 7.09 -1.24 26.44
CA ARG A 82 6.88 -0.04 25.60
C ARG A 82 6.28 -0.42 24.24
N ALA A 83 6.79 -1.47 23.60
CA ALA A 83 6.24 -1.96 22.33
C ALA A 83 4.77 -2.37 22.47
N ARG A 84 4.38 -3.01 23.58
CA ARG A 84 2.98 -3.37 23.86
C ARG A 84 2.10 -2.14 24.13
N ARG A 85 2.61 -1.13 24.83
CA ARG A 85 1.90 0.15 25.00
C ARG A 85 1.68 0.84 23.64
N LEU A 86 2.71 0.87 22.79
CA LEU A 86 2.62 1.44 21.43
C LEU A 86 1.56 0.75 20.58
N LEU A 87 1.39 -0.57 20.67
CA LEU A 87 0.28 -1.28 20.00
C LEU A 87 -1.08 -0.68 20.40
N TRP A 88 -1.34 -0.54 21.71
CA TRP A 88 -2.64 -0.05 22.17
C TRP A 88 -2.87 1.43 21.86
N GLN A 89 -1.80 2.24 21.85
CA GLN A 89 -1.90 3.62 21.36
C GLN A 89 -2.13 3.65 19.83
N GLY A 90 -1.48 2.76 19.06
CA GLY A 90 -1.72 2.62 17.62
C GLY A 90 -3.16 2.21 17.29
N VAL A 91 -3.76 1.29 18.08
CA VAL A 91 -5.19 0.94 17.93
C VAL A 91 -6.08 2.17 18.21
N ARG A 92 -5.75 3.00 19.22
CA ARG A 92 -6.50 4.24 19.47
C ARG A 92 -6.35 5.25 18.35
N VAL A 93 -5.13 5.39 17.79
CA VAL A 93 -4.91 6.23 16.61
C VAL A 93 -5.72 5.72 15.43
N ALA A 94 -5.74 4.40 15.20
CA ALA A 94 -6.57 3.79 14.16
C ALA A 94 -8.06 4.13 14.32
N LEU A 95 -8.60 3.98 15.53
CA LEU A 95 -9.99 4.34 15.85
C LEU A 95 -10.26 5.84 15.70
N GLY A 96 -9.37 6.68 16.23
CA GLY A 96 -9.52 8.15 16.15
C GLY A 96 -9.45 8.68 14.73
N VAL A 97 -8.51 8.16 13.91
CA VAL A 97 -8.36 8.54 12.50
C VAL A 97 -9.50 7.99 11.65
N SER A 98 -10.03 6.81 11.99
CA SER A 98 -11.18 6.23 11.27
C SER A 98 -12.41 7.14 11.29
N LEU A 99 -12.64 7.88 12.38
CA LEU A 99 -13.85 8.68 12.55
C LEU A 99 -14.01 9.74 11.43
N PRO A 100 -13.05 10.67 11.23
CA PRO A 100 -13.14 11.63 10.13
C PRO A 100 -13.14 10.96 8.75
N LEU A 101 -12.43 9.83 8.58
CA LEU A 101 -12.39 9.11 7.30
C LEU A 101 -13.74 8.47 6.96
N VAL A 102 -14.45 7.91 7.95
CA VAL A 102 -15.82 7.41 7.77
C VAL A 102 -16.76 8.55 7.39
N VAL A 103 -16.64 9.73 8.01
CA VAL A 103 -17.42 10.91 7.64
C VAL A 103 -17.14 11.35 6.19
N ILE A 104 -15.87 11.40 5.79
CA ILE A 104 -15.50 11.72 4.39
C ILE A 104 -16.12 10.69 3.43
N MET A 105 -16.03 9.40 3.76
CA MET A 105 -16.66 8.33 2.98
C MET A 105 -18.19 8.51 2.90
N ALA A 106 -18.84 8.79 4.02
CA ALA A 106 -20.30 8.99 4.07
C ALA A 106 -20.77 10.18 3.22
N LEU A 107 -19.97 11.25 3.16
CA LEU A 107 -20.27 12.47 2.41
C LEU A 107 -19.88 12.37 0.92
N SER A 108 -18.95 11.48 0.55
CA SER A 108 -18.47 11.38 -0.82
C SER A 108 -19.55 11.13 -1.88
N PRO A 109 -20.63 10.32 -1.65
CA PRO A 109 -21.70 10.17 -2.61
C PRO A 109 -22.48 11.44 -2.92
N LEU A 110 -22.48 12.42 -2.00
CA LEU A 110 -23.16 13.71 -2.21
C LEU A 110 -22.47 14.60 -3.25
N VAL A 111 -21.20 14.35 -3.52
CA VAL A 111 -20.40 15.10 -4.51
C VAL A 111 -20.47 14.45 -5.90
N LEU A 112 -20.92 13.20 -6.00
CA LEU A 112 -20.97 12.43 -7.25
C LEU A 112 -21.82 13.04 -8.36
N PRO A 113 -22.98 13.70 -8.10
CA PRO A 113 -23.75 14.36 -9.14
C PRO A 113 -22.93 15.41 -9.93
N TRP A 114 -21.93 16.02 -9.28
CA TRP A 114 -21.05 17.01 -9.93
C TRP A 114 -19.91 16.37 -10.75
N ALA A 115 -19.68 15.07 -10.57
CA ALA A 115 -18.68 14.31 -11.33
C ALA A 115 -19.16 13.89 -12.73
N GLY A 116 -20.41 14.22 -13.13
CA GLY A 116 -20.95 13.89 -14.44
C GLY A 116 -21.27 12.41 -14.65
N LEU A 117 -21.40 11.64 -13.57
CA LEU A 117 -21.79 10.22 -13.63
C LEU A 117 -23.29 10.10 -13.91
N GLY A 118 -23.68 9.08 -14.70
CA GLY A 118 -25.09 8.73 -14.92
C GLY A 118 -25.81 8.40 -13.61
N ALA A 119 -27.13 8.65 -13.55
CA ALA A 119 -27.92 8.46 -12.33
C ALA A 119 -27.89 7.00 -11.81
N ALA A 120 -27.85 5.99 -12.70
CA ALA A 120 -27.74 4.58 -12.33
C ALA A 120 -26.39 4.30 -11.66
N THR A 121 -25.30 4.67 -12.31
CA THR A 121 -23.94 4.52 -11.78
C THR A 121 -23.76 5.26 -10.45
N SER A 122 -24.26 6.50 -10.33
CA SER A 122 -24.19 7.27 -9.07
C SER A 122 -24.90 6.58 -7.91
N ARG A 123 -26.02 5.91 -8.18
CA ARG A 123 -26.75 5.12 -7.17
C ARG A 123 -25.91 3.93 -6.69
N GLU A 124 -25.28 3.20 -7.62
CA GLU A 124 -24.42 2.07 -7.29
C GLU A 124 -23.15 2.49 -6.51
N VAL A 125 -22.51 3.63 -6.89
CA VAL A 125 -21.42 4.21 -6.13
C VAL A 125 -21.84 4.52 -4.70
N GLY A 126 -23.02 5.17 -4.52
CA GLY A 126 -23.56 5.52 -3.20
C GLY A 126 -23.82 4.27 -2.36
N ALA A 127 -24.51 3.28 -2.91
CA ALA A 127 -24.83 2.03 -2.23
C ALA A 127 -23.56 1.29 -1.76
N TYR A 128 -22.56 1.16 -2.64
CA TYR A 128 -21.29 0.52 -2.31
C TYR A 128 -20.52 1.30 -1.24
N THR A 129 -20.39 2.62 -1.42
CA THR A 129 -19.59 3.47 -0.52
C THR A 129 -20.16 3.47 0.89
N TRP A 130 -21.47 3.60 1.05
CA TRP A 130 -22.15 3.55 2.35
C TRP A 130 -22.02 2.18 3.02
N ALA A 131 -22.16 1.10 2.25
CA ALA A 131 -21.98 -0.25 2.79
C ALA A 131 -20.53 -0.53 3.23
N ARG A 132 -19.54 0.10 2.53
CA ARG A 132 -18.12 -0.13 2.78
C ARG A 132 -17.48 0.87 3.76
N MET A 133 -18.11 2.02 4.04
CA MET A 133 -17.49 3.07 4.87
C MET A 133 -17.06 2.58 6.25
N LEU A 134 -17.82 1.68 6.85
CA LEU A 134 -17.48 1.11 8.17
C LEU A 134 -16.27 0.17 8.13
N ASN A 135 -15.88 -0.32 6.94
CA ASN A 135 -14.69 -1.14 6.78
C ASN A 135 -13.39 -0.40 7.13
N VAL A 136 -13.37 0.94 7.02
CA VAL A 136 -12.20 1.76 7.40
C VAL A 136 -11.76 1.44 8.83
N VAL A 137 -12.70 1.22 9.75
CA VAL A 137 -12.39 0.95 11.17
C VAL A 137 -11.62 -0.37 11.34
N PRO A 138 -12.20 -1.56 11.00
CA PRO A 138 -11.49 -2.82 11.16
C PRO A 138 -10.24 -2.89 10.27
N PHE A 139 -10.23 -2.27 9.09
CA PHE A 139 -9.06 -2.20 8.23
C PHE A 139 -7.87 -1.52 8.93
N LEU A 140 -8.06 -0.35 9.53
CA LEU A 140 -6.99 0.36 10.22
C LEU A 140 -6.56 -0.33 11.52
N VAL A 141 -7.50 -0.90 12.28
CA VAL A 141 -7.18 -1.69 13.48
C VAL A 141 -6.39 -2.94 13.12
N TYR A 142 -6.77 -3.66 12.05
CA TYR A 142 -6.02 -4.80 11.55
C TYR A 142 -4.58 -4.42 11.20
N ASN A 143 -4.37 -3.28 10.51
CA ASN A 143 -3.04 -2.82 10.15
C ASN A 143 -2.21 -2.43 11.39
N ALA A 144 -2.81 -1.86 12.44
CA ALA A 144 -2.12 -1.61 13.71
C ALA A 144 -1.65 -2.92 14.37
N GLN A 145 -2.51 -3.94 14.42
CA GLN A 145 -2.18 -5.26 14.95
C GLN A 145 -1.09 -5.96 14.12
N ARG A 146 -1.22 -5.88 12.79
CA ARG A 146 -0.26 -6.42 11.83
C ARG A 146 1.12 -5.79 12.02
N SER A 147 1.22 -4.46 12.12
CA SER A 147 2.49 -3.75 12.33
C SER A 147 3.20 -4.20 13.61
N TYR A 148 2.45 -4.44 14.69
CA TYR A 148 3.01 -4.97 15.93
C TYR A 148 3.54 -6.40 15.79
N LEU A 149 2.76 -7.31 15.21
CA LEU A 149 3.17 -8.69 14.99
C LEU A 149 4.35 -8.80 14.02
N GLN A 150 4.34 -7.99 12.96
CA GLN A 150 5.42 -7.86 12.00
C GLN A 150 6.72 -7.42 12.67
N ALA A 151 6.68 -6.38 13.48
CA ALA A 151 7.83 -5.91 14.25
C ALA A 151 8.30 -6.95 15.29
N SER A 152 7.38 -7.75 15.83
CA SER A 152 7.71 -8.87 16.74
C SER A 152 8.26 -10.11 16.02
N GLY A 153 8.35 -10.11 14.69
CA GLY A 153 8.79 -11.27 13.89
C GLY A 153 7.76 -12.40 13.79
N ILE A 154 6.52 -12.16 14.21
CA ILE A 154 5.44 -13.16 14.23
C ILE A 154 4.54 -12.95 13.02
N THR A 155 4.91 -13.54 11.89
CA THR A 155 4.25 -13.28 10.60
C THR A 155 3.23 -14.35 10.19
N ARG A 156 3.33 -15.58 10.70
CA ARG A 156 2.39 -16.67 10.37
C ARG A 156 0.91 -16.33 10.61
N PRO A 157 0.52 -15.75 11.79
CA PRO A 157 -0.87 -15.37 12.01
C PRO A 157 -1.38 -14.33 11.01
N ILE A 158 -0.50 -13.44 10.52
CA ILE A 158 -0.84 -12.46 9.49
C ILE A 158 -1.26 -13.17 8.19
N VAL A 159 -0.47 -14.15 7.74
CA VAL A 159 -0.80 -14.93 6.52
C VAL A 159 -2.10 -15.70 6.70
N ILE A 160 -2.26 -16.40 7.83
CA ILE A 160 -3.45 -17.19 8.11
C ILE A 160 -4.70 -16.30 8.13
N SER A 161 -4.64 -15.15 8.81
CA SER A 161 -5.76 -14.21 8.86
C SER A 161 -6.08 -13.60 7.49
N THR A 162 -5.06 -13.32 6.66
CA THR A 162 -5.26 -12.80 5.30
C THR A 162 -5.91 -13.85 4.39
N VAL A 163 -5.43 -15.09 4.42
CA VAL A 163 -6.02 -16.18 3.61
C VAL A 163 -7.46 -16.48 4.06
N ALA A 164 -7.68 -16.58 5.37
CA ALA A 164 -9.03 -16.76 5.92
C ALA A 164 -9.96 -15.59 5.57
N GLY A 165 -9.43 -14.35 5.62
CA GLY A 165 -10.14 -13.14 5.21
C GLY A 165 -10.52 -13.17 3.73
N LEU A 166 -9.60 -13.58 2.84
CA LEU A 166 -9.85 -13.72 1.40
C LEU A 166 -10.96 -14.73 1.13
N ILE A 167 -10.89 -15.92 1.73
CA ILE A 167 -11.90 -16.96 1.57
C ILE A 167 -13.23 -16.49 2.16
N GLY A 168 -13.22 -15.92 3.37
CA GLY A 168 -14.42 -15.39 4.03
C GLY A 168 -15.08 -14.26 3.25
N ASN A 169 -14.27 -13.38 2.64
CA ASN A 169 -14.76 -12.31 1.76
C ASN A 169 -15.42 -12.90 0.49
N ALA A 170 -14.80 -13.89 -0.17
CA ALA A 170 -15.38 -14.53 -1.36
C ALA A 170 -16.70 -15.23 -1.05
N ILE A 171 -16.79 -15.97 0.07
CA ILE A 171 -18.02 -16.60 0.54
C ILE A 171 -19.07 -15.54 0.91
N GLY A 172 -18.66 -14.49 1.63
CA GLY A 172 -19.53 -13.36 1.99
C GLY A 172 -20.07 -12.64 0.77
N ASN A 173 -19.22 -12.36 -0.22
CA ASN A 173 -19.65 -11.78 -1.49
C ASN A 173 -20.71 -12.64 -2.18
N TYR A 174 -20.49 -13.96 -2.29
CA TYR A 174 -21.47 -14.86 -2.88
C TYR A 174 -22.79 -14.79 -2.13
N PHE A 175 -22.76 -14.87 -0.81
CA PHE A 175 -23.95 -14.86 0.04
C PHE A 175 -24.71 -13.52 -0.01
N PHE A 176 -24.01 -12.40 0.20
CA PHE A 176 -24.68 -11.08 0.26
C PHE A 176 -25.07 -10.57 -1.12
N ILE A 177 -24.27 -10.78 -2.16
CA ILE A 177 -24.56 -10.29 -3.52
C ILE A 177 -25.68 -11.11 -4.16
N TYR A 178 -25.53 -12.45 -4.16
CA TYR A 178 -26.40 -13.30 -4.98
C TYR A 178 -27.54 -13.95 -4.18
N THR A 179 -27.27 -14.46 -2.95
CA THR A 179 -28.29 -15.14 -2.15
C THR A 179 -29.24 -14.13 -1.50
N LEU A 180 -28.71 -13.09 -0.83
CA LEU A 180 -29.52 -12.03 -0.24
C LEU A 180 -29.88 -10.91 -1.24
N ARG A 181 -29.34 -10.94 -2.46
CA ARG A 181 -29.60 -9.98 -3.55
C ARG A 181 -29.40 -8.52 -3.16
N LEU A 182 -28.39 -8.25 -2.32
CA LEU A 182 -28.04 -6.89 -1.89
C LEU A 182 -27.21 -6.12 -2.94
N GLY A 183 -26.91 -6.74 -4.10
CA GLY A 183 -26.15 -6.11 -5.16
C GLY A 183 -24.78 -5.65 -4.69
N VAL A 184 -24.33 -4.46 -5.12
CA VAL A 184 -23.01 -3.91 -4.79
C VAL A 184 -22.82 -3.64 -3.29
N ALA A 185 -23.90 -3.32 -2.56
CA ALA A 185 -23.84 -3.13 -1.10
C ALA A 185 -23.44 -4.41 -0.39
N GLY A 186 -23.82 -5.57 -0.92
CA GLY A 186 -23.42 -6.88 -0.41
C GLY A 186 -21.89 -7.05 -0.37
N SER A 187 -21.17 -6.57 -1.40
CA SER A 187 -19.70 -6.60 -1.42
C SER A 187 -19.07 -5.71 -0.35
N GLY A 188 -19.62 -4.52 -0.12
CA GLY A 188 -19.18 -3.63 0.96
C GLY A 188 -19.33 -4.27 2.35
N ILE A 189 -20.47 -4.93 2.60
CA ILE A 189 -20.75 -5.65 3.85
C ILE A 189 -19.79 -6.84 4.01
N ALA A 190 -19.61 -7.67 2.97
CA ALA A 190 -18.71 -8.82 2.98
C ALA A 190 -17.29 -8.43 3.35
N SER A 191 -16.78 -7.36 2.72
CA SER A 191 -15.43 -6.82 3.01
C SER A 191 -15.30 -6.31 4.45
N THR A 192 -16.33 -5.67 5.00
CA THR A 192 -16.35 -5.19 6.39
C THR A 192 -16.30 -6.35 7.39
N LEU A 193 -17.08 -7.38 7.15
CA LEU A 193 -17.10 -8.58 8.00
C LEU A 193 -15.79 -9.36 7.90
N ALA A 194 -15.23 -9.52 6.70
CA ALA A 194 -13.94 -10.16 6.50
C ALA A 194 -12.81 -9.42 7.26
N SER A 195 -12.74 -8.10 7.13
CA SER A 195 -11.75 -7.30 7.87
C SER A 195 -11.94 -7.38 9.38
N THR A 196 -13.18 -7.42 9.87
CA THR A 196 -13.49 -7.61 11.29
C THR A 196 -13.04 -8.98 11.78
N ALA A 197 -13.31 -10.03 11.00
CA ALA A 197 -12.84 -11.38 11.31
C ALA A 197 -11.30 -11.46 11.36
N MET A 198 -10.60 -10.77 10.45
CA MET A 198 -9.15 -10.69 10.45
C MET A 198 -8.61 -10.00 11.72
N VAL A 199 -9.24 -8.93 12.21
CA VAL A 199 -8.90 -8.28 13.49
C VAL A 199 -9.02 -9.28 14.65
N LEU A 200 -10.12 -10.02 14.70
CA LEU A 200 -10.37 -11.00 15.76
C LEU A 200 -9.38 -12.18 15.68
N ALA A 201 -9.03 -12.63 14.46
CA ALA A 201 -8.09 -13.71 14.25
C ALA A 201 -6.65 -13.38 14.72
N LEU A 202 -6.24 -12.10 14.72
CA LEU A 202 -4.93 -11.71 15.24
C LEU A 202 -4.87 -11.57 16.76
N ALA A 203 -6.01 -11.44 17.45
CA ALA A 203 -6.06 -11.21 18.91
C ALA A 203 -5.35 -12.29 19.73
N PRO A 204 -5.52 -13.62 19.46
CA PRO A 204 -4.79 -14.66 20.17
C PRO A 204 -3.27 -14.58 19.97
N ALA A 205 -2.83 -14.31 18.75
CA ALA A 205 -1.42 -14.16 18.43
C ALA A 205 -0.79 -12.97 19.17
N ILE A 206 -1.51 -11.85 19.26
CA ILE A 206 -1.08 -10.69 20.05
C ILE A 206 -1.01 -11.05 21.54
N ALA A 207 -1.97 -11.77 22.07
CA ALA A 207 -1.97 -12.19 23.47
C ALA A 207 -0.77 -13.11 23.78
N ALA A 208 -0.40 -13.97 22.84
CA ALA A 208 0.71 -14.93 22.97
C ALA A 208 2.11 -14.29 22.83
N VAL A 209 2.23 -13.04 22.39
CA VAL A 209 3.55 -12.36 22.38
C VAL A 209 4.03 -12.20 23.81
N ASP A 210 5.22 -12.72 24.09
CA ASP A 210 5.85 -12.61 25.40
C ASP A 210 6.17 -11.15 25.73
N ALA A 211 5.49 -10.60 26.70
CA ALA A 211 5.72 -9.28 27.26
C ALA A 211 5.38 -9.28 28.76
N PRO A 212 6.20 -8.66 29.61
CA PRO A 212 5.91 -8.57 31.03
C PRO A 212 4.51 -7.99 31.30
N PRO A 213 3.84 -8.41 32.38
CA PRO A 213 2.56 -7.84 32.78
C PRO A 213 2.68 -6.33 32.98
N ASP A 214 1.79 -5.57 32.37
CA ASP A 214 1.71 -4.12 32.51
C ASP A 214 0.23 -3.74 32.70
N PRO A 215 -0.19 -3.39 33.92
CA PRO A 215 -1.55 -2.93 34.21
C PRO A 215 -1.93 -1.68 33.42
N GLU A 216 -0.94 -0.83 33.12
CA GLU A 216 -1.17 0.44 32.40
C GLU A 216 -1.07 0.30 30.87
N ARG A 217 -0.86 -0.90 30.33
CA ARG A 217 -0.70 -1.13 28.89
C ARG A 217 -1.79 -0.51 28.03
N ARG A 218 -2.99 -0.38 28.57
CA ARG A 218 -4.15 0.23 27.89
C ARG A 218 -4.46 1.65 28.38
N ARG A 219 -3.64 2.24 29.28
CA ARG A 219 -3.83 3.64 29.69
C ARG A 219 -3.52 4.57 28.51
N PHE A 220 -4.30 5.63 28.39
CA PHE A 220 -4.06 6.64 27.35
C PHE A 220 -2.74 7.37 27.62
N ASP A 221 -1.86 7.37 26.63
CA ASP A 221 -0.58 8.08 26.67
C ASP A 221 -0.52 9.09 25.52
N ARG A 222 -0.73 10.37 25.87
CA ARG A 222 -0.73 11.46 24.89
C ARG A 222 0.61 11.61 24.16
N ALA A 223 1.72 11.33 24.83
CA ALA A 223 3.05 11.47 24.24
C ALA A 223 3.28 10.43 23.15
N LEU A 224 2.92 9.16 23.43
CA LEU A 224 3.01 8.08 22.44
C LEU A 224 2.05 8.30 21.26
N VAL A 225 0.81 8.71 21.52
CA VAL A 225 -0.16 9.06 20.44
C VAL A 225 0.38 10.19 19.57
N ARG A 226 0.92 11.25 20.18
CA ARG A 226 1.52 12.36 19.44
C ARG A 226 2.71 11.91 18.59
N THR A 227 3.55 11.01 19.12
CA THR A 227 4.68 10.44 18.36
C THR A 227 4.18 9.66 17.16
N ILE A 228 3.20 8.75 17.34
CA ILE A 228 2.61 7.97 16.25
C ILE A 228 2.03 8.90 15.17
N LEU A 229 1.24 9.90 15.56
CA LEU A 229 0.65 10.83 14.61
C LEU A 229 1.70 11.68 13.89
N ARG A 230 2.72 12.19 14.61
CA ARG A 230 3.81 12.97 14.00
C ARG A 230 4.56 12.21 12.92
N LEU A 231 4.77 10.90 13.13
CA LEU A 231 5.40 10.03 12.15
C LEU A 231 4.40 9.55 11.09
N GLY A 232 3.13 9.42 11.44
CA GLY A 232 2.10 8.88 10.57
C GLY A 232 1.56 9.85 9.53
N HIS A 233 1.33 11.12 9.87
CA HIS A 233 0.79 12.08 8.90
C HIS A 233 1.65 12.22 7.64
N PRO A 234 3.00 12.34 7.73
CA PRO A 234 3.82 12.39 6.53
C PRO A 234 3.74 11.09 5.70
N ASN A 235 3.67 9.93 6.35
CA ASN A 235 3.46 8.65 5.65
C ASN A 235 2.12 8.63 4.91
N GLY A 236 1.03 9.11 5.57
CA GLY A 236 -0.28 9.22 4.93
C GLY A 236 -0.26 10.17 3.73
N GLY A 237 0.36 11.32 3.89
CA GLY A 237 0.55 12.30 2.81
C GLY A 237 1.37 11.73 1.64
N GLN A 238 2.44 10.97 1.92
CA GLN A 238 3.24 10.30 0.90
C GLN A 238 2.38 9.35 0.05
N VAL A 239 1.63 8.45 0.71
CA VAL A 239 0.82 7.45 -0.02
C VAL A 239 -0.27 8.12 -0.85
N VAL A 240 -0.94 9.16 -0.32
CA VAL A 240 -1.94 9.92 -1.07
C VAL A 240 -1.32 10.66 -2.25
N ALA A 241 -0.14 11.26 -2.09
CA ALA A 241 0.57 11.92 -3.19
C ALA A 241 0.94 10.93 -4.31
N GLU A 242 1.41 9.75 -3.94
CA GLU A 242 1.78 8.67 -4.86
C GLU A 242 0.56 8.12 -5.61
N VAL A 243 -0.49 7.72 -4.89
CA VAL A 243 -1.74 7.24 -5.49
C VAL A 243 -2.37 8.33 -6.37
N GLY A 244 -2.32 9.58 -5.93
CA GLY A 244 -2.87 10.73 -6.65
C GLY A 244 -2.22 10.95 -8.03
N VAL A 245 -0.90 10.82 -8.15
CA VAL A 245 -0.24 11.00 -9.45
C VAL A 245 -0.60 9.88 -10.42
N PHE A 246 -0.67 8.62 -9.98
CA PHE A 246 -1.11 7.51 -10.83
C PHE A 246 -2.55 7.67 -11.29
N ALA A 247 -3.45 8.08 -10.39
CA ALA A 247 -4.84 8.39 -10.75
C ALA A 247 -4.93 9.54 -11.77
N THR A 248 -4.13 10.60 -11.59
CA THR A 248 -4.05 11.74 -12.52
C THR A 248 -3.58 11.28 -13.89
N VAL A 249 -2.54 10.45 -13.97
CA VAL A 249 -2.06 9.90 -15.24
C VAL A 249 -3.09 8.99 -15.90
N GLY A 250 -3.87 8.23 -15.11
CA GLY A 250 -5.01 7.46 -15.63
C GLY A 250 -6.08 8.34 -16.29
N VAL A 251 -6.42 9.49 -15.68
CA VAL A 251 -7.33 10.48 -16.27
C VAL A 251 -6.75 11.10 -17.54
N LEU A 252 -5.45 11.43 -17.54
CA LEU A 252 -4.76 11.97 -18.73
C LEU A 252 -4.72 10.95 -19.87
N ALA A 253 -4.48 9.67 -19.58
CA ALA A 253 -4.56 8.60 -20.57
C ALA A 253 -5.96 8.48 -21.18
N GLY A 254 -7.01 8.66 -20.35
CA GLY A 254 -8.40 8.72 -20.83
C GLY A 254 -8.67 9.89 -21.77
N ARG A 255 -8.03 11.05 -21.55
CA ARG A 255 -8.12 12.20 -22.47
C ARG A 255 -7.43 11.98 -23.81
N ILE A 256 -6.41 11.11 -23.86
CA ILE A 256 -5.75 10.73 -25.12
C ILE A 256 -6.68 9.78 -25.91
N GLY A 257 -7.37 8.86 -25.24
CA GLY A 257 -8.32 7.95 -25.87
C GLY A 257 -8.59 6.69 -25.06
N ALA A 258 -9.66 5.99 -25.38
CA ALA A 258 -10.10 4.79 -24.66
C ALA A 258 -9.04 3.68 -24.68
N ALA A 259 -8.36 3.44 -25.82
CA ALA A 259 -7.29 2.46 -25.92
C ALA A 259 -6.09 2.82 -25.01
N SER A 260 -5.75 4.10 -24.87
CA SER A 260 -4.68 4.58 -23.98
C SER A 260 -5.04 4.38 -22.50
N ALA A 261 -6.29 4.65 -22.12
CA ALA A 261 -6.78 4.39 -20.76
C ALA A 261 -6.77 2.90 -20.42
N ALA A 262 -7.23 2.05 -21.34
CA ALA A 262 -7.20 0.61 -21.16
C ALA A 262 -5.77 0.05 -21.08
N ALA A 263 -4.86 0.54 -21.93
CA ALA A 263 -3.45 0.17 -21.89
C ALA A 263 -2.77 0.60 -20.58
N HIS A 264 -3.08 1.81 -20.07
CA HIS A 264 -2.63 2.24 -18.74
C HIS A 264 -3.12 1.31 -17.65
N LEU A 265 -4.40 0.91 -17.69
CA LEU A 265 -4.97 -0.03 -16.71
C LEU A 265 -4.28 -1.40 -16.75
N VAL A 266 -3.98 -1.92 -17.94
CA VAL A 266 -3.21 -3.16 -18.13
C VAL A 266 -1.84 -3.04 -17.45
N ALA A 267 -1.10 -1.99 -17.76
CA ALA A 267 0.26 -1.81 -17.23
C ALA A 267 0.29 -1.60 -15.73
N ILE A 268 -0.60 -0.76 -15.16
CA ILE A 268 -0.63 -0.50 -13.71
C ILE A 268 -1.09 -1.73 -12.92
N THR A 269 -1.99 -2.54 -13.49
CA THR A 269 -2.43 -3.80 -12.87
C THR A 269 -1.26 -4.78 -12.75
N LEU A 270 -0.50 -4.99 -13.80
CA LEU A 270 0.67 -5.86 -13.80
C LEU A 270 1.77 -5.33 -12.86
N ALA A 271 2.06 -4.01 -12.91
CA ALA A 271 3.02 -3.38 -12.03
C ALA A 271 2.63 -3.50 -10.55
N SER A 272 1.35 -3.43 -10.21
CA SER A 272 0.86 -3.57 -8.83
C SER A 272 1.15 -4.94 -8.23
N PHE A 273 1.18 -6.01 -9.02
CA PHE A 273 1.55 -7.34 -8.52
C PHE A 273 3.02 -7.44 -8.14
N THR A 274 3.92 -6.92 -8.98
CA THR A 274 5.35 -6.86 -8.67
C THR A 274 5.63 -5.94 -7.50
N PHE A 275 4.90 -4.83 -7.40
CA PHE A 275 4.97 -3.89 -6.28
C PHE A 275 4.62 -4.53 -4.93
N CYS A 276 3.67 -5.48 -4.86
CA CYS A 276 3.38 -6.21 -3.62
C CYS A 276 4.61 -6.89 -3.03
N VAL A 277 5.52 -7.39 -3.88
CA VAL A 277 6.77 -8.03 -3.43
C VAL A 277 7.70 -7.01 -2.79
N THR A 278 7.89 -5.87 -3.42
CA THR A 278 8.77 -4.82 -2.89
C THR A 278 8.20 -4.11 -1.67
N LEU A 279 6.87 -3.99 -1.56
CA LEU A 279 6.21 -3.58 -0.31
C LEU A 279 6.55 -4.54 0.83
N GLY A 280 6.54 -5.85 0.59
CA GLY A 280 6.92 -6.85 1.59
C GLY A 280 8.39 -6.77 1.98
N ILE A 281 9.30 -6.58 1.01
CA ILE A 281 10.74 -6.37 1.25
C ILE A 281 10.95 -5.05 2.01
N GLY A 282 10.30 -3.96 1.60
CA GLY A 282 10.39 -2.65 2.25
C GLY A 282 9.88 -2.67 3.70
N ALA A 283 8.78 -3.40 3.96
CA ALA A 283 8.26 -3.57 5.31
C ALA A 283 9.22 -4.40 6.20
N ALA A 284 9.80 -5.48 5.66
CA ALA A 284 10.83 -6.26 6.37
C ALA A 284 12.08 -5.41 6.64
N THR A 285 12.51 -4.61 5.66
CA THR A 285 13.63 -3.67 5.80
C THR A 285 13.36 -2.63 6.89
N SER A 286 12.14 -2.06 6.94
CA SER A 286 11.72 -1.12 8.00
C SER A 286 11.88 -1.73 9.39
N VAL A 287 11.41 -2.96 9.58
CA VAL A 287 11.55 -3.68 10.86
C VAL A 287 13.01 -3.91 11.23
N ARG A 288 13.84 -4.38 10.28
CA ARG A 288 15.26 -4.69 10.55
C ARG A 288 16.05 -3.44 10.86
N VAL A 289 15.87 -2.37 10.09
CA VAL A 289 16.49 -1.06 10.35
C VAL A 289 16.09 -0.55 11.74
N GLY A 290 14.76 -0.59 12.05
CA GLY A 290 14.27 -0.18 13.36
C GLY A 290 14.84 -0.99 14.52
N HIS A 291 14.95 -2.32 14.39
CA HIS A 291 15.55 -3.18 15.41
C HIS A 291 17.03 -2.81 15.67
N HIS A 292 17.81 -2.61 14.61
CA HIS A 292 19.22 -2.23 14.76
C HIS A 292 19.40 -0.86 15.42
N ILE A 293 18.54 0.11 15.06
CA ILE A 293 18.54 1.44 15.71
C ILE A 293 18.18 1.30 17.19
N GLY A 294 17.13 0.50 17.50
CA GLY A 294 16.76 0.20 18.88
C GLY A 294 17.91 -0.39 19.69
N ALA A 295 18.68 -1.28 19.09
CA ALA A 295 19.86 -1.90 19.70
C ALA A 295 21.10 -0.99 19.73
N GLY A 296 21.05 0.24 19.21
CA GLY A 296 22.18 1.15 19.12
C GLY A 296 23.21 0.78 18.05
N ALA A 297 22.87 -0.14 17.12
CA ALA A 297 23.78 -0.67 16.09
C ALA A 297 23.58 0.04 14.75
N THR A 298 24.15 1.22 14.57
CA THR A 298 24.00 2.04 13.35
C THR A 298 24.49 1.31 12.10
N ASP A 299 25.66 0.64 12.18
CA ASP A 299 26.19 -0.15 11.05
C ASP A 299 25.25 -1.31 10.67
N GLY A 300 24.59 -1.93 11.66
CA GLY A 300 23.57 -2.94 11.44
C GLY A 300 22.36 -2.37 10.70
N ALA A 301 21.92 -1.17 11.07
CA ALA A 301 20.82 -0.49 10.41
C ALA A 301 21.14 -0.15 8.94
N ARG A 302 22.35 0.36 8.68
CA ARG A 302 22.83 0.63 7.31
C ARG A 302 22.89 -0.65 6.48
N ARG A 303 23.45 -1.71 7.04
CA ARG A 303 23.56 -3.04 6.40
C ARG A 303 22.19 -3.60 6.06
N ALA A 304 21.25 -3.60 7.00
CA ALA A 304 19.88 -4.07 6.77
C ALA A 304 19.18 -3.31 5.64
N GLY A 305 19.36 -1.98 5.58
CA GLY A 305 18.81 -1.17 4.50
C GLY A 305 19.43 -1.50 3.14
N LEU A 306 20.77 -1.65 3.07
CA LEU A 306 21.45 -2.00 1.81
C LEU A 306 21.09 -3.40 1.31
N ILE A 307 20.95 -4.38 2.21
CA ILE A 307 20.51 -5.74 1.86
C ILE A 307 19.07 -5.71 1.36
N GLY A 308 18.19 -4.91 1.98
CA GLY A 308 16.84 -4.70 1.49
C GLY A 308 16.79 -4.10 0.09
N LEU A 309 17.54 -3.04 -0.17
CA LEU A 309 17.69 -2.40 -1.48
C LEU A 309 18.21 -3.38 -2.53
N GLY A 310 19.27 -4.14 -2.21
CA GLY A 310 19.83 -5.16 -3.09
C GLY A 310 18.81 -6.26 -3.42
N SER A 311 18.10 -6.77 -2.41
CA SER A 311 17.07 -7.80 -2.60
C SER A 311 15.93 -7.32 -3.50
N SER A 312 15.47 -6.08 -3.29
CA SER A 312 14.44 -5.46 -4.14
C SER A 312 14.94 -5.24 -5.57
N SER A 313 16.20 -4.80 -5.74
CA SER A 313 16.80 -4.61 -7.07
C SER A 313 16.87 -5.91 -7.85
N VAL A 314 17.32 -6.99 -7.23
CA VAL A 314 17.42 -8.31 -7.89
C VAL A 314 16.03 -8.78 -8.35
N PHE A 315 15.02 -8.67 -7.48
CA PHE A 315 13.65 -9.04 -7.85
C PHE A 315 13.10 -8.16 -8.98
N MET A 316 13.27 -6.85 -8.89
CA MET A 316 12.74 -5.93 -9.88
C MET A 316 13.46 -5.98 -11.23
N LEU A 317 14.75 -6.32 -11.24
CA LEU A 317 15.46 -6.61 -12.49
C LEU A 317 14.92 -7.86 -13.16
N ALA A 318 14.61 -8.92 -12.39
CA ALA A 318 13.97 -10.12 -12.93
C ALA A 318 12.56 -9.77 -13.46
N ALA A 319 11.77 -9.01 -12.72
CA ALA A 319 10.46 -8.54 -13.16
C ALA A 319 10.55 -7.67 -14.43
N ALA A 320 11.51 -6.75 -14.49
CA ALA A 320 11.76 -5.91 -15.67
C ALA A 320 12.09 -6.75 -16.90
N LEU A 321 12.92 -7.78 -16.74
CA LEU A 321 13.22 -8.71 -17.83
C LEU A 321 11.96 -9.43 -18.35
N VAL A 322 11.09 -9.90 -17.44
CA VAL A 322 9.80 -10.52 -17.81
C VAL A 322 8.89 -9.52 -18.52
N PHE A 323 8.78 -8.28 -18.02
CA PHE A 323 7.97 -7.24 -18.66
C PHE A 323 8.50 -6.90 -20.06
N PHE A 324 9.81 -6.89 -20.26
CA PHE A 324 10.41 -6.56 -21.54
C PHE A 324 10.28 -7.72 -22.55
N THR A 325 10.57 -8.97 -22.14
CA THR A 325 10.57 -10.12 -23.04
C THR A 325 9.18 -10.70 -23.28
N CYS A 326 8.28 -10.63 -22.28
CA CYS A 326 6.96 -11.23 -22.33
C CYS A 326 5.82 -10.22 -22.51
N ALA A 327 6.11 -8.96 -22.85
CA ALA A 327 5.11 -7.89 -22.99
C ALA A 327 3.87 -8.29 -23.81
N PRO A 328 3.99 -8.94 -25.00
CA PRO A 328 2.83 -9.34 -25.79
C PRO A 328 1.93 -10.35 -25.04
N TRP A 329 2.52 -11.33 -24.37
CA TRP A 329 1.76 -12.36 -23.64
C TRP A 329 1.12 -11.79 -22.36
N LEU A 330 1.84 -10.91 -21.65
CA LEU A 330 1.32 -10.23 -20.48
C LEU A 330 0.13 -9.33 -20.81
N ALA A 331 0.21 -8.59 -21.92
CA ALA A 331 -0.90 -7.76 -22.36
C ALA A 331 -2.08 -8.61 -22.83
N ALA A 332 -1.84 -9.67 -23.62
CA ALA A 332 -2.86 -10.57 -24.13
C ALA A 332 -3.58 -11.36 -23.03
N ALA A 333 -2.95 -11.58 -21.88
CA ALA A 333 -3.59 -12.19 -20.72
C ALA A 333 -4.72 -11.33 -20.10
N LEU A 334 -4.72 -10.01 -20.36
CA LEU A 334 -5.69 -9.06 -19.81
C LEU A 334 -6.67 -8.50 -20.83
N THR A 335 -6.34 -8.55 -22.12
CA THR A 335 -7.20 -8.03 -23.19
C THR A 335 -6.91 -8.70 -24.52
N ASN A 336 -7.96 -8.86 -25.35
CA ASN A 336 -7.85 -9.34 -26.73
C ASN A 336 -8.06 -8.22 -27.77
N ASP A 337 -8.26 -6.96 -27.33
CA ASP A 337 -8.48 -5.83 -28.23
C ASP A 337 -7.17 -5.40 -28.86
N ALA A 338 -7.08 -5.52 -30.18
CA ALA A 338 -5.88 -5.18 -30.95
C ALA A 338 -5.47 -3.71 -30.81
N SER A 339 -6.43 -2.79 -30.65
CA SER A 339 -6.16 -1.36 -30.45
C SER A 339 -5.51 -1.09 -29.11
N VAL A 340 -5.93 -1.82 -28.05
CA VAL A 340 -5.34 -1.75 -26.71
C VAL A 340 -3.96 -2.39 -26.70
N LEU A 341 -3.79 -3.56 -27.34
CA LEU A 341 -2.50 -4.27 -27.42
C LEU A 341 -1.43 -3.43 -28.11
N ALA A 342 -1.79 -2.70 -29.17
CA ALA A 342 -0.87 -1.82 -29.89
C ALA A 342 -0.27 -0.72 -29.01
N VAL A 343 -0.99 -0.27 -27.98
CA VAL A 343 -0.52 0.73 -27.01
C VAL A 343 0.10 0.07 -25.78
N ALA A 344 -0.48 -1.03 -25.29
CA ALA A 344 -0.06 -1.68 -24.04
C ALA A 344 1.32 -2.33 -24.15
N ILE A 345 1.68 -2.93 -25.29
CA ILE A 345 2.98 -3.59 -25.47
C ILE A 345 4.15 -2.58 -25.36
N PRO A 346 4.19 -1.47 -26.13
CA PRO A 346 5.21 -0.42 -25.92
C PRO A 346 5.22 0.14 -24.51
N LEU A 347 4.05 0.28 -23.89
CA LEU A 347 3.90 0.81 -22.54
C LEU A 347 4.50 -0.14 -21.50
N LEU A 348 4.37 -1.47 -21.68
CA LEU A 348 5.00 -2.48 -20.84
C LEU A 348 6.53 -2.46 -20.94
N HIS A 349 7.11 -2.12 -22.10
CA HIS A 349 8.56 -1.92 -22.22
C HIS A 349 9.03 -0.71 -21.40
N VAL A 350 8.27 0.38 -21.34
CA VAL A 350 8.57 1.51 -20.44
C VAL A 350 8.36 1.08 -18.97
N ALA A 351 7.30 0.32 -18.70
CA ALA A 351 7.04 -0.24 -17.37
C ALA A 351 8.18 -1.15 -16.89
N ALA A 352 8.89 -1.85 -17.77
CA ALA A 352 10.08 -2.62 -17.40
C ALA A 352 11.19 -1.75 -16.77
N ILE A 353 11.42 -0.56 -17.34
CA ILE A 353 12.39 0.40 -16.77
C ILE A 353 11.87 0.99 -15.46
N PHE A 354 10.57 1.31 -15.41
CA PHE A 354 9.88 1.81 -14.22
C PHE A 354 10.04 0.87 -13.02
N GLN A 355 9.99 -0.46 -13.22
CA GLN A 355 10.04 -1.46 -12.16
C GLN A 355 11.22 -1.30 -11.20
N LEU A 356 12.43 -1.06 -11.72
CA LEU A 356 13.61 -0.93 -10.87
C LEU A 356 13.48 0.26 -9.90
N SER A 357 13.06 1.41 -10.43
CA SER A 357 12.86 2.62 -9.63
C SER A 357 11.74 2.44 -8.61
N ASP A 358 10.67 1.71 -8.95
CA ASP A 358 9.54 1.41 -8.10
C ASP A 358 9.94 0.56 -6.88
N GLY A 359 10.68 -0.51 -7.11
CA GLY A 359 11.19 -1.34 -6.02
C GLY A 359 12.18 -0.63 -5.11
N LEU A 360 13.09 0.13 -5.69
CA LEU A 360 14.08 0.91 -4.94
C LEU A 360 13.40 1.99 -4.09
N GLN A 361 12.44 2.71 -4.64
CA GLN A 361 11.65 3.73 -3.92
C GLN A 361 10.91 3.11 -2.73
N ALA A 362 10.16 2.03 -2.95
CA ALA A 362 9.38 1.38 -1.89
C ALA A 362 10.26 0.87 -0.73
N THR A 363 11.41 0.28 -1.07
CA THR A 363 12.34 -0.27 -0.08
C THR A 363 13.12 0.83 0.65
N ALA A 364 13.56 1.89 -0.05
CA ALA A 364 14.23 3.03 0.57
C ALA A 364 13.28 3.79 1.50
N ALA A 365 12.01 3.98 1.10
CA ALA A 365 10.96 4.53 1.97
C ALA A 365 10.75 3.65 3.21
N GLY A 366 10.77 2.32 3.06
CA GLY A 366 10.74 1.36 4.16
C GLY A 366 11.90 1.55 5.13
N ALA A 367 13.13 1.64 4.63
CA ALA A 367 14.32 1.86 5.43
C ALA A 367 14.26 3.20 6.22
N LEU A 368 13.82 4.27 5.56
CA LEU A 368 13.65 5.59 6.19
C LEU A 368 12.51 5.59 7.23
N ARG A 369 11.41 4.89 6.96
CA ARG A 369 10.34 4.69 7.98
C ARG A 369 10.91 3.98 9.21
N GLY A 370 11.65 2.89 9.04
CA GLY A 370 12.31 2.18 10.16
C GLY A 370 13.30 3.07 10.93
N ALA A 371 13.95 3.99 10.24
CA ALA A 371 14.82 4.99 10.82
C ALA A 371 14.09 6.14 11.53
N GLY A 372 12.76 6.25 11.38
CA GLY A 372 11.97 7.33 12.00
C GLY A 372 12.00 8.65 11.21
N ASP A 373 12.34 8.61 9.92
CA ASP A 373 12.35 9.79 9.03
C ASP A 373 11.23 9.66 7.95
N PRO A 374 9.96 9.92 8.28
CA PRO A 374 8.86 9.85 7.33
C PRO A 374 8.71 11.09 6.46
N HIS A 375 9.39 12.19 6.79
CA HIS A 375 9.30 13.44 6.04
C HIS A 375 10.05 13.35 4.70
N ALA A 376 11.18 12.67 4.67
CA ALA A 376 11.95 12.51 3.45
C ALA A 376 11.16 11.78 2.34
N PRO A 377 10.46 10.64 2.59
CA PRO A 377 9.59 10.03 1.61
C PRO A 377 8.46 10.93 1.12
N LEU A 378 7.81 11.71 2.00
CA LEU A 378 6.77 12.65 1.59
C LEU A 378 7.30 13.72 0.62
N TYR A 379 8.38 14.41 0.99
CA TYR A 379 8.94 15.47 0.14
C TYR A 379 9.50 14.93 -1.17
N ALA A 380 10.19 13.78 -1.13
CA ALA A 380 10.69 13.14 -2.35
C ALA A 380 9.54 12.79 -3.31
N ASN A 381 8.42 12.25 -2.80
CA ASN A 381 7.24 11.93 -3.62
C ASN A 381 6.59 13.20 -4.19
N LEU A 382 6.41 14.25 -3.39
CA LEU A 382 5.85 15.52 -3.88
C LEU A 382 6.72 16.11 -4.99
N VAL A 383 8.03 16.19 -4.79
CA VAL A 383 8.93 16.77 -5.78
C VAL A 383 9.07 15.84 -6.99
N GLY A 384 9.38 14.56 -6.78
CA GLY A 384 9.63 13.63 -7.86
C GLY A 384 8.41 13.38 -8.74
N HIS A 385 7.23 13.15 -8.15
CA HIS A 385 6.03 12.85 -8.94
C HIS A 385 5.32 14.09 -9.46
N TRP A 386 5.10 15.12 -8.61
CA TRP A 386 4.25 16.26 -8.98
C TRP A 386 5.01 17.40 -9.63
N VAL A 387 6.26 17.66 -9.21
CA VAL A 387 7.07 18.76 -9.78
C VAL A 387 7.89 18.31 -10.98
N ILE A 388 8.39 17.05 -10.98
CA ILE A 388 9.22 16.52 -12.08
C ILE A 388 8.39 15.61 -12.99
N GLY A 389 7.84 14.54 -12.45
CA GLY A 389 7.21 13.45 -13.21
C GLY A 389 5.98 13.90 -14.00
N LEU A 390 5.03 14.55 -13.33
CA LEU A 390 3.77 14.96 -13.98
C LEU A 390 3.97 16.00 -15.07
N PRO A 391 4.77 17.09 -14.91
CA PRO A 391 5.03 18.01 -16.01
C PRO A 391 5.72 17.34 -17.20
N VAL A 392 6.68 16.45 -16.97
CA VAL A 392 7.34 15.69 -18.04
C VAL A 392 6.34 14.73 -18.71
N ALA A 393 5.48 14.06 -17.94
CA ALA A 393 4.43 13.20 -18.49
C ALA A 393 3.49 13.97 -19.43
N VAL A 394 3.04 15.15 -19.03
CA VAL A 394 2.21 16.03 -19.85
C VAL A 394 2.97 16.50 -21.08
N ALA A 395 4.22 16.92 -20.94
CA ALA A 395 5.05 17.37 -22.05
C ALA A 395 5.25 16.26 -23.10
N LEU A 396 5.63 15.07 -22.68
CA LEU A 396 5.86 13.95 -23.59
C LEU A 396 4.55 13.37 -24.15
N GLY A 397 3.51 13.25 -23.30
CA GLY A 397 2.23 12.67 -23.70
C GLY A 397 1.46 13.53 -24.72
N PHE A 398 1.38 14.84 -24.48
CA PHE A 398 0.53 15.75 -25.26
C PHE A 398 1.33 16.63 -26.25
N PHE A 399 2.44 17.25 -25.81
CA PHE A 399 3.18 18.17 -26.67
C PHE A 399 4.15 17.44 -27.62
N ALA A 400 4.80 16.35 -27.17
CA ALA A 400 5.64 15.51 -28.01
C ALA A 400 4.84 14.40 -28.74
N HIS A 401 3.51 14.36 -28.57
CA HIS A 401 2.58 13.43 -29.21
C HIS A 401 2.91 11.94 -29.01
N GLN A 402 3.60 11.59 -27.91
CA GLN A 402 3.93 10.19 -27.57
C GLN A 402 2.75 9.43 -26.90
N GLY A 403 1.63 10.09 -26.63
CA GLY A 403 0.45 9.47 -26.04
C GLY A 403 0.70 8.85 -24.66
N ALA A 404 0.10 7.68 -24.40
CA ALA A 404 0.23 6.99 -23.12
C ALA A 404 1.68 6.57 -22.78
N VAL A 405 2.49 6.27 -23.79
CA VAL A 405 3.91 5.93 -23.62
C VAL A 405 4.69 7.13 -23.06
N GLY A 406 4.43 8.34 -23.56
CA GLY A 406 5.01 9.58 -23.05
C GLY A 406 4.60 9.86 -21.59
N LEU A 407 3.34 9.58 -21.23
CA LEU A 407 2.88 9.69 -19.83
C LEU A 407 3.70 8.79 -18.90
N TRP A 408 3.97 7.55 -19.32
CA TRP A 408 4.74 6.60 -18.51
C TRP A 408 6.23 6.92 -18.43
N TRP A 409 6.81 7.51 -19.46
CA TRP A 409 8.18 8.05 -19.37
C TRP A 409 8.29 9.14 -18.30
N GLY A 410 7.30 10.04 -18.22
CA GLY A 410 7.24 11.04 -17.16
C GLY A 410 7.11 10.42 -15.77
N LEU A 411 6.24 9.41 -15.60
CA LEU A 411 6.13 8.65 -14.34
C LEU A 411 7.46 7.98 -13.97
N SER A 412 8.12 7.33 -14.94
CA SER A 412 9.40 6.65 -14.72
C SER A 412 10.51 7.61 -14.27
N LEU A 413 10.59 8.79 -14.89
CA LEU A 413 11.55 9.82 -14.51
C LEU A 413 11.27 10.36 -13.11
N GLY A 414 9.99 10.67 -12.81
CA GLY A 414 9.56 11.14 -11.50
C GLY A 414 9.91 10.12 -10.41
N LEU A 415 9.57 8.86 -10.63
CA LEU A 415 9.84 7.77 -9.70
C LEU A 415 11.35 7.52 -9.52
N THR A 416 12.15 7.65 -10.59
CA THR A 416 13.60 7.55 -10.51
C THR A 416 14.18 8.67 -9.65
N ALA A 417 13.68 9.90 -9.79
CA ALA A 417 14.07 11.03 -8.94
C ALA A 417 13.71 10.76 -7.46
N VAL A 418 12.53 10.20 -7.19
CA VAL A 418 12.14 9.78 -5.83
C VAL A 418 13.12 8.73 -5.29
N ALA A 419 13.38 7.65 -6.05
CA ALA A 419 14.26 6.57 -5.61
C ALA A 419 15.68 7.06 -5.29
N VAL A 420 16.27 7.88 -6.18
CA VAL A 420 17.60 8.47 -5.99
C VAL A 420 17.61 9.36 -4.74
N GLY A 421 16.61 10.22 -4.57
CA GLY A 421 16.50 11.09 -3.40
C GLY A 421 16.40 10.31 -2.08
N LEU A 422 15.58 9.25 -2.04
CA LEU A 422 15.40 8.43 -0.84
C LEU A 422 16.63 7.59 -0.52
N ILE A 423 17.27 6.98 -1.51
CA ILE A 423 18.51 6.23 -1.32
C ILE A 423 19.61 7.17 -0.80
N GLY A 424 19.80 8.33 -1.45
CA GLY A 424 20.77 9.33 -1.00
C GLY A 424 20.50 9.78 0.43
N ARG A 425 19.23 10.03 0.79
CA ARG A 425 18.83 10.39 2.16
C ARG A 425 19.13 9.26 3.16
N PHE A 426 18.83 8.02 2.82
CA PHE A 426 19.10 6.88 3.70
C PHE A 426 20.61 6.68 3.90
N LEU A 427 21.40 6.76 2.84
CA LEU A 427 22.86 6.63 2.93
C LEU A 427 23.49 7.74 3.79
N TRP A 428 22.98 8.98 3.63
CA TRP A 428 23.45 10.11 4.45
C TRP A 428 23.05 9.95 5.91
N LEU A 429 21.80 9.53 6.18
CA LEU A 429 21.30 9.35 7.54
C LEU A 429 22.03 8.20 8.26
N SER A 430 22.26 7.08 7.57
CA SER A 430 22.89 5.87 8.12
C SER A 430 24.43 5.97 8.23
N ALA A 431 25.05 7.03 7.72
CA ALA A 431 26.44 7.32 7.95
C ALA A 431 26.74 7.96 9.33
N ARG A 432 25.68 8.25 10.11
CA ARG A 432 25.75 8.91 11.42
C ARG A 432 24.94 8.12 12.44
N PRO A 433 25.22 8.26 13.75
CA PRO A 433 24.39 7.66 14.78
C PRO A 433 22.94 8.17 14.67
N ILE A 434 22.01 7.24 14.46
CA ILE A 434 20.57 7.56 14.34
C ILE A 434 19.96 7.54 15.74
N ARG A 435 19.31 8.64 16.13
CA ARG A 435 18.58 8.73 17.40
C ARG A 435 17.29 7.96 17.31
N ARG A 436 16.94 7.27 18.41
CA ARG A 436 15.65 6.59 18.58
C ARG A 436 14.49 7.62 18.63
N VAL A 437 13.32 7.23 18.11
CA VAL A 437 12.08 8.01 18.15
C VAL A 437 11.15 7.57 19.28
#